data_44cbe1ae66ec52776273bb0d328d5714
#
_entry.id   44cbe1ae66ec52776273bb0d328d5714
#
_cell.length_a   1.000
_cell.length_b   1.000
_cell.length_c   1.000
_cell.angle_alpha   90.00
_cell.angle_beta   90.00
_cell.angle_gamma   90.00
#
_symmetry.space_group_name_H-M   'P 1'
#
loop_
_entity.id
_entity.type
_entity.pdbx_description
1 polymer ?
#
loop_
_entity_poly.entity_id
_entity_poly.type
_entity_poly.pdbx_seq_one_letter_code
_entity_poly.pdbx_strand_id
1 'polypeptide(L)'
;MYVIELNGHPVDLFHFDLYRMSSAEEFLEAGFREYFNKNSICIIEWAEKADTELPPPDLAISLEVKGDGRTASLTASSDKGRHCLENLHYTSHS
;
A
#
# COMPACT_ATOMS: atom_id res chain seq x y z
N MET A 1 3.12 0.22 -13.81
CA MET A 1 2.39 -1.01 -13.44
C MET A 1 3.30 -2.23 -13.55
N TYR A 2 3.19 -3.11 -12.59
CA TYR A 2 3.92 -4.38 -12.60
C TYR A 2 2.92 -5.51 -12.52
N VAL A 3 3.21 -6.64 -13.15
CA VAL A 3 2.41 -7.85 -13.01
C VAL A 3 3.21 -8.84 -12.20
N ILE A 4 2.62 -9.33 -11.11
CA ILE A 4 3.24 -10.32 -10.25
C ILE A 4 2.35 -11.56 -10.18
N GLU A 5 2.91 -12.68 -9.76
CA GLU A 5 2.13 -13.89 -9.56
C GLU A 5 2.01 -14.19 -8.08
N LEU A 6 0.76 -14.40 -7.63
CA LEU A 6 0.48 -14.86 -6.28
C LEU A 6 -0.30 -16.16 -6.38
N ASN A 7 0.27 -17.22 -5.82
CA ASN A 7 -0.34 -18.55 -5.84
C ASN A 7 -0.70 -19.01 -7.27
N GLY A 8 0.14 -18.66 -8.25
CA GLY A 8 -0.07 -19.02 -9.64
C GLY A 8 -1.05 -18.15 -10.40
N HIS A 9 -1.56 -17.09 -9.78
CA HIS A 9 -2.49 -16.17 -10.41
C HIS A 9 -1.83 -14.81 -10.66
N PRO A 10 -2.01 -14.22 -11.85
CA PRO A 10 -1.46 -12.89 -12.11
C PRO A 10 -2.23 -11.84 -11.31
N VAL A 11 -1.50 -10.91 -10.73
CA VAL A 11 -2.05 -9.78 -9.97
C VAL A 11 -1.36 -8.51 -10.43
N ASP A 12 -2.13 -7.48 -10.68
CA ASP A 12 -1.59 -6.19 -11.07
C ASP A 12 -1.11 -5.45 -9.81
N LEU A 13 0.14 -5.01 -9.85
CA LEU A 13 0.71 -4.22 -8.77
C LEU A 13 0.88 -2.78 -9.24
N PHE A 14 0.21 -1.87 -8.56
CA PHE A 14 0.31 -0.43 -8.85
C PHE A 14 1.02 0.26 -7.69
N HIS A 15 2.01 1.06 -8.02
CA HIS A 15 2.75 1.83 -7.04
C HIS A 15 2.57 3.32 -7.34
N PHE A 16 2.02 4.04 -6.38
CA PHE A 16 1.78 5.47 -6.50
C PHE A 16 2.60 6.22 -5.46
N ASP A 17 3.39 7.18 -5.91
CA ASP A 17 4.12 8.08 -5.02
C ASP A 17 3.49 9.46 -5.13
N LEU A 18 2.77 9.85 -4.10
CA LEU A 18 2.00 11.10 -4.09
C LEU A 18 2.79 12.30 -3.58
N TYR A 19 4.07 12.11 -3.33
CA TYR A 19 4.90 13.17 -2.76
C TYR A 19 4.84 14.48 -3.56
N ARG A 20 4.80 14.37 -4.88
CA ARG A 20 4.79 15.52 -5.78
C ARG A 20 3.40 16.09 -6.06
N MET A 21 2.37 15.49 -5.55
CA MET A 21 1.01 16.00 -5.76
C MET A 21 0.76 17.20 -4.85
N SER A 22 0.15 18.23 -5.42
CA SER A 22 -0.15 19.44 -4.69
C SER A 22 -1.51 19.41 -4.03
N SER A 23 -2.41 18.53 -4.47
CA SER A 23 -3.76 18.46 -3.90
C SER A 23 -4.41 17.09 -4.15
N ALA A 24 -5.45 16.80 -3.37
CA ALA A 24 -6.25 15.59 -3.55
C ALA A 24 -6.99 15.60 -4.91
N GLU A 25 -7.34 16.78 -5.40
CA GLU A 25 -8.00 16.91 -6.70
C GLU A 25 -7.12 16.41 -7.83
N GLU A 26 -5.82 16.65 -7.74
CA GLU A 26 -4.86 16.16 -8.72
C GLU A 26 -4.85 14.64 -8.79
N PHE A 27 -4.99 13.99 -7.63
CA PHE A 27 -5.11 12.53 -7.54
C PHE A 27 -6.36 12.04 -8.27
N LEU A 28 -7.49 12.70 -8.05
CA LEU A 28 -8.75 12.34 -8.68
C LEU A 28 -8.71 12.53 -10.20
N GLU A 29 -8.13 13.64 -10.66
CA GLU A 29 -8.03 13.94 -12.09
C GLU A 29 -7.17 12.93 -12.83
N ALA A 30 -6.21 12.32 -12.14
CA ALA A 30 -5.37 11.28 -12.72
C ALA A 30 -6.09 9.95 -12.89
N GLY A 31 -7.33 9.82 -12.38
CA GLY A 31 -8.14 8.61 -12.57
C GLY A 31 -7.67 7.42 -11.76
N PHE A 32 -7.01 7.64 -10.64
CA PHE A 32 -6.42 6.56 -9.85
C PHE A 32 -7.44 5.60 -9.25
N ARG A 33 -8.70 5.99 -9.12
CA ARG A 33 -9.74 5.12 -8.54
C ARG A 33 -9.94 3.84 -9.34
N GLU A 34 -9.70 3.89 -10.64
CA GLU A 34 -9.87 2.73 -11.52
C GLU A 34 -8.89 1.61 -11.20
N TYR A 35 -7.80 1.93 -10.52
CA TYR A 35 -6.77 0.95 -10.18
C TYR A 35 -7.09 0.18 -8.91
N PHE A 36 -8.09 0.60 -8.13
CA PHE A 36 -8.48 -0.10 -6.91
C PHE A 36 -9.54 -1.15 -7.24
N ASN A 37 -9.10 -2.37 -7.53
CA ASN A 37 -10.00 -3.45 -7.88
C ASN A 37 -9.56 -4.76 -7.22
N LYS A 38 -10.37 -5.81 -7.39
CA LYS A 38 -10.15 -7.10 -6.72
C LYS A 38 -8.89 -7.83 -7.15
N ASN A 39 -8.39 -7.53 -8.34
CA ASN A 39 -7.25 -8.22 -8.92
C ASN A 39 -5.98 -7.40 -8.88
N SER A 40 -5.96 -6.38 -8.05
CA SER A 40 -4.81 -5.48 -7.96
C SER A 40 -4.37 -5.28 -6.52
N ILE A 41 -3.09 -4.95 -6.39
CA ILE A 41 -2.51 -4.48 -5.13
C ILE A 41 -2.02 -3.07 -5.39
N CYS A 42 -2.43 -2.14 -4.56
CA CYS A 42 -2.00 -0.75 -4.68
C CYS A 42 -1.11 -0.40 -3.49
N ILE A 43 0.11 0.04 -3.78
CA ILE A 43 1.04 0.54 -2.78
C ILE A 43 1.10 2.05 -2.95
N ILE A 44 0.78 2.77 -1.90
CA ILE A 44 0.68 4.23 -1.96
C ILE A 44 1.62 4.84 -0.94
N GLU A 45 2.56 5.66 -1.41
CA GLU A 45 3.46 6.43 -0.57
C GLU A 45 2.94 7.86 -0.46
N TRP A 46 3.11 8.46 0.71
CA TRP A 46 2.65 9.82 0.98
C TRP A 46 1.13 9.94 0.83
N ALA A 47 0.42 8.93 1.37
CA ALA A 47 -1.04 8.83 1.26
C ALA A 47 -1.76 10.06 1.81
N GLU A 48 -1.18 10.74 2.78
CA GLU A 48 -1.75 11.95 3.37
C GLU A 48 -1.93 13.09 2.36
N LYS A 49 -1.24 13.03 1.23
CA LYS A 49 -1.43 14.03 0.16
C LYS A 49 -2.80 13.93 -0.49
N ALA A 50 -3.43 12.75 -0.47
CA ALA A 50 -4.74 12.54 -1.05
C ALA A 50 -5.78 12.16 0.01
N ASP A 51 -5.39 12.12 1.24
CA ASP A 51 -6.16 11.93 2.47
C ASP A 51 -7.58 11.39 2.30
N THR A 52 -8.57 12.27 2.19
CA THR A 52 -9.99 11.89 2.15
C THR A 52 -10.43 11.24 0.83
N GLU A 53 -9.59 11.30 -0.21
CA GLU A 53 -9.94 10.78 -1.53
C GLU A 53 -9.54 9.32 -1.71
N LEU A 54 -8.69 8.82 -0.83
CA LEU A 54 -8.29 7.42 -0.87
C LEU A 54 -9.30 6.55 -0.11
N PRO A 55 -9.55 5.33 -0.61
CA PRO A 55 -10.28 4.37 0.20
C PRO A 55 -9.46 4.01 1.44
N PRO A 56 -10.11 3.56 2.52
CA PRO A 56 -9.37 3.12 3.72
C PRO A 56 -8.36 2.04 3.35
N PRO A 57 -7.13 2.09 3.88
CA PRO A 57 -6.14 1.06 3.56
C PRO A 57 -6.48 -0.26 4.25
N ASP A 58 -6.10 -1.37 3.61
CA ASP A 58 -6.16 -2.66 4.28
C ASP A 58 -5.04 -2.77 5.30
N LEU A 59 -3.85 -2.32 4.91
CA LEU A 59 -2.68 -2.26 5.79
C LEU A 59 -2.02 -0.90 5.68
N ALA A 60 -1.69 -0.34 6.82
CA ALA A 60 -0.85 0.86 6.90
C ALA A 60 0.51 0.46 7.43
N ILE A 61 1.57 0.93 6.76
CA ILE A 61 2.94 0.63 7.14
C ILE A 61 3.65 1.93 7.48
N SER A 62 4.19 1.99 8.68
CA SER A 62 4.96 3.14 9.13
C SER A 62 6.41 2.72 9.31
N LEU A 63 7.34 3.49 8.74
CA LEU A 63 8.77 3.21 8.84
C LEU A 63 9.45 4.29 9.67
N GLU A 64 10.22 3.86 10.65
CA GLU A 64 11.00 4.76 11.49
C GLU A 64 12.47 4.41 11.42
N VAL A 65 13.32 5.44 11.43
CA VAL A 65 14.75 5.24 11.48
C VAL A 65 15.16 4.92 12.92
N LYS A 66 15.89 3.83 13.11
CA LYS A 66 16.43 3.44 14.40
C LYS A 66 17.89 3.02 14.23
N GLY A 67 18.81 3.89 14.70
CA GLY A 67 20.22 3.63 14.52
C GLY A 67 20.58 3.47 13.06
N ASP A 68 21.17 2.36 12.68
CA ASP A 68 21.54 2.06 11.30
C ASP A 68 20.43 1.34 10.54
N GLY A 69 19.33 1.03 11.20
CA GLY A 69 18.25 0.27 10.62
C GLY A 69 16.94 1.04 10.55
N ARG A 70 15.88 0.29 10.28
CA ARG A 70 14.52 0.82 10.24
C ARG A 70 13.60 -0.10 11.01
N THR A 71 12.62 0.49 11.68
CA THR A 71 11.55 -0.26 12.32
C THR A 71 10.28 -0.06 11.52
N ALA A 72 9.63 -1.15 11.16
CA ALA A 72 8.36 -1.10 10.45
C ALA A 72 7.24 -1.44 11.42
N SER A 73 6.20 -0.60 11.44
CA SER A 73 5.00 -0.84 12.22
C SER A 73 3.85 -1.05 11.26
N LEU A 74 3.15 -2.17 11.39
CA LEU A 74 2.04 -2.53 10.51
C LEU A 74 0.73 -2.49 11.28
N THR A 75 -0.26 -1.83 10.72
CA THR A 75 -1.58 -1.72 11.32
C THR A 75 -2.61 -2.18 10.29
N ALA A 76 -3.44 -3.14 10.69
CA ALA A 76 -4.53 -3.61 9.84
C ALA A 76 -5.78 -2.78 10.10
N SER A 77 -6.43 -2.33 9.04
CA SER A 77 -7.64 -1.50 9.12
C SER A 77 -8.86 -2.16 8.50
N SER A 78 -8.72 -3.39 8.01
CA SER A 78 -9.81 -4.16 7.42
C SER A 78 -9.67 -5.63 7.78
N ASP A 79 -10.71 -6.42 7.52
CA ASP A 79 -10.63 -7.87 7.72
C ASP A 79 -9.59 -8.50 6.81
N LYS A 80 -9.50 -8.01 5.57
CA LYS A 80 -8.47 -8.46 4.63
C LYS A 80 -7.08 -8.15 5.16
N GLY A 81 -6.89 -6.94 5.69
CA GLY A 81 -5.61 -6.54 6.27
C GLY A 81 -5.25 -7.34 7.50
N ARG A 82 -6.23 -7.62 8.36
CA ARG A 82 -6.01 -8.46 9.55
C ARG A 82 -5.60 -9.87 9.16
N HIS A 83 -6.27 -10.43 8.16
CA HIS A 83 -5.94 -11.77 7.66
C HIS A 83 -4.52 -11.81 7.09
N CYS A 84 -4.15 -10.80 6.31
CA CYS A 84 -2.79 -10.67 5.81
C CYS A 84 -1.76 -10.65 6.93
N LEU A 85 -2.04 -9.84 7.95
CA LEU A 85 -1.11 -9.66 9.07
C LEU A 85 -0.95 -10.95 9.89
N GLU A 86 -2.04 -11.69 10.12
CA GLU A 86 -2.02 -12.95 10.84
C GLU A 86 -1.24 -14.04 10.10
N ASN A 87 -1.20 -13.96 8.78
CA ASN A 87 -0.51 -14.95 7.94
C ASN A 87 0.87 -14.48 7.49
N LEU A 88 1.36 -13.37 8.02
CA LEU A 88 2.66 -12.86 7.69
C LEU A 88 3.74 -13.73 8.33
N HIS A 89 4.61 -14.30 7.49
CA HIS A 89 5.72 -15.11 7.94
C HIS A 89 7.00 -14.33 7.78
N TYR A 90 7.67 -14.08 8.90
CA TYR A 90 8.92 -13.38 8.91
C TYR A 90 10.07 -14.38 9.00
N THR A 91 10.99 -14.31 8.05
CA THR A 91 12.20 -15.12 8.07
C THR A 91 13.38 -14.19 8.31
N SER A 92 14.08 -14.42 9.42
CA SER A 92 15.27 -13.66 9.73
C SER A 92 16.48 -14.31 9.08
N HIS A 93 17.25 -13.52 8.38
CA HIS A 93 18.53 -13.93 7.82
C HIS A 93 19.65 -13.30 8.64
N SER A 94 20.37 -14.12 9.31
CA SER A 94 21.51 -13.66 10.10
C SER A 94 22.83 -13.89 9.37
#